data_0fd91f088a5f07467d8b3731ef9c0899
#
_entry.id   0fd91f088a5f07467d8b3731ef9c0899
#
_cell.length_a   1.000
_cell.length_b   1.000
_cell.length_c   1.000
_cell.angle_alpha   90.00
_cell.angle_beta   90.00
_cell.angle_gamma   90.00
#
_symmetry.space_group_name_H-M   'P 1'
#
loop_
_entity.id
_entity.type
_entity.pdbx_description
1 polymer ?
#
loop_
_entity_poly.entity_id
_entity_poly.type
_entity_poly.pdbx_seq_one_letter_code
_entity_poly.pdbx_strand_id
1 'polypeptide(L)' 'MKVEQAKRMKELEKENTRLKRLVAELSLEKQVLKEVAEGNF' A
#
# COMPACT_ATOMS: atom_id res chain seq x y z
N MET A 1 -21.10 20.56 4.10
CA MET A 1 -21.38 20.25 5.51
C MET A 1 -20.21 19.52 6.14
N LYS A 2 -19.98 19.80 7.41
CA LYS A 2 -18.84 19.23 8.14
C LYS A 2 -18.86 17.69 8.23
N VAL A 3 -20.05 17.10 8.30
CA VAL A 3 -20.19 15.64 8.41
C VAL A 3 -19.73 14.96 7.12
N GLU A 4 -20.07 15.51 5.96
CA GLU A 4 -19.66 14.95 4.68
C GLU A 4 -18.15 15.06 4.48
N GLN A 5 -17.58 16.18 4.88
CA GLN A 5 -16.14 16.38 4.81
C GLN A 5 -15.40 15.40 5.71
N ALA A 6 -15.91 15.16 6.92
CA ALA A 6 -15.33 14.20 7.84
C ALA A 6 -15.39 12.78 7.27
N LYS A 7 -16.52 12.41 6.63
CA LYS A 7 -16.66 11.11 5.98
C LYS A 7 -15.66 10.94 4.84
N ARG A 8 -15.53 11.97 4.00
CA ARG A 8 -14.57 11.94 2.88
C ARG A 8 -13.14 11.82 3.37
N MET A 9 -12.81 12.53 4.44
CA MET A 9 -11.47 12.45 5.02
C MET A 9 -11.17 11.04 5.52
N LYS A 10 -12.14 10.40 6.19
CA LYS A 10 -11.97 9.03 6.66
C LYS A 10 -11.82 8.05 5.51
N GLU A 11 -12.61 8.22 4.45
CA GLU A 11 -12.50 7.38 3.28
C GLU A 11 -11.15 7.55 2.58
N LEU A 12 -10.69 8.78 2.46
CA LEU A 12 -9.38 9.08 1.89
C LEU A 12 -8.25 8.48 2.73
N GLU A 13 -8.35 8.54 4.05
CA GLU A 13 -7.39 7.93 4.94
C GLU A 13 -7.34 6.41 4.75
N LYS A 14 -8.50 5.78 4.63
CA LYS A 14 -8.58 4.34 4.39
C LYS A 14 -7.96 3.96 3.06
N GLU A 15 -8.29 4.69 2.01
CA GLU A 15 -7.72 4.44 0.69
C GLU A 15 -6.22 4.66 0.67
N ASN A 16 -5.77 5.71 1.34
CA ASN A 16 -4.34 6.02 1.43
C ASN A 16 -3.59 4.89 2.13
N THR A 17 -4.12 4.40 3.26
CA THR A 17 -3.55 3.29 4.00
C THR A 17 -3.52 2.01 3.15
N ARG A 18 -4.61 1.76 2.43
CA ARG A 18 -4.70 0.61 1.54
C ARG A 18 -3.69 0.68 0.42
N LEU A 19 -3.56 1.84 -0.22
CA LEU A 19 -2.59 2.04 -1.30
C LEU A 19 -1.16 1.89 -0.81
N LYS A 20 -0.85 2.42 0.37
CA LYS A 20 0.47 2.26 0.97
C LYS A 20 0.78 0.79 1.24
N ARG A 21 -0.20 0.02 1.69
CA ARG A 21 -0.05 -1.40 1.93
C ARG A 21 0.21 -2.15 0.61
N LEU A 22 -0.54 -1.82 -0.44
CA LEU A 22 -0.36 -2.44 -1.74
C LEU A 22 1.03 -2.15 -2.31
N VAL A 23 1.49 -0.93 -2.18
CA VAL A 23 2.83 -0.55 -2.62
C VAL A 23 3.89 -1.31 -1.84
N ALA A 24 3.72 -1.44 -0.53
CA ALA A 24 4.65 -2.19 0.31
C ALA A 24 4.70 -3.68 -0.08
N GLU A 25 3.54 -4.28 -0.33
CA GLU A 25 3.47 -5.68 -0.77
C GLU A 25 4.13 -5.89 -2.12
N LEU A 26 3.87 -5.01 -3.08
CA LEU A 26 4.50 -5.06 -4.40
C LEU A 26 6.01 -4.89 -4.30
N SER A 27 6.47 -4.00 -3.44
CA SER A 27 7.90 -3.79 -3.23
C SER A 27 8.57 -5.02 -2.64
N LEU A 28 7.91 -5.68 -1.69
CA LEU A 28 8.40 -6.93 -1.11
C LEU A 28 8.45 -8.05 -2.12
N GLU A 29 7.39 -8.21 -2.93
CA GLU A 29 7.35 -9.22 -3.98
C GLU A 29 8.47 -9.01 -4.99
N LYS A 30 8.68 -7.78 -5.39
CA LYS A 30 9.75 -7.43 -6.32
C LYS A 30 11.12 -7.79 -5.74
N GLN A 31 11.33 -7.52 -4.47
CA GLN A 31 12.57 -7.83 -3.79
C GLN A 31 12.79 -9.34 -3.69
N VAL A 32 11.76 -10.08 -3.34
CA VAL A 32 11.81 -11.54 -3.25
C VAL A 32 12.12 -12.15 -4.62
N LEU A 33 11.43 -11.69 -5.66
CA LEU A 33 11.68 -12.17 -7.02
C LEU A 33 13.11 -11.89 -7.46
N LYS A 34 13.61 -10.74 -7.11
CA LYS A 34 14.99 -10.37 -7.42
C LYS A 34 15.98 -11.27 -6.70
N GLU A 35 15.75 -11.55 -5.43
CA GLU A 35 16.60 -12.43 -4.64
C GLU A 35 16.60 -13.86 -5.19
N VAL A 36 15.44 -14.36 -5.57
CA VAL A 36 15.33 -15.69 -6.17
C VAL A 36 16.05 -15.75 -7.51
N ALA A 37 15.88 -14.72 -8.35
CA ALA A 37 16.54 -14.64 -9.65
C ALA A 37 18.06 -14.56 -9.50
N GLU A 38 18.55 -13.93 -8.47
CA GLU A 38 19.99 -13.83 -8.20
C GLU A 38 20.55 -15.03 -7.44
N GLY A 39 19.68 -15.94 -7.00
CA GLY A 39 20.09 -17.09 -6.21
C GLY A 39 20.46 -16.76 -4.79
N ASN A 40 19.98 -15.64 -4.27
CA ASN A 40 20.28 -15.13 -2.93
C ASN A 40 19.18 -15.49 -1.94
N PHE A 41 19.13 -16.72 -1.54
CA PHE A 41 18.15 -17.15 -0.54
C PHE A 41 18.71 -18.19 0.42
#